data_617c5e705b029a4c963f9ca5be3edea7
#
_entry.id   617c5e705b029a4c963f9ca5be3edea7
#
_cell.length_a   1.000
_cell.length_b   1.000
_cell.length_c   1.000
_cell.angle_alpha   90.00
_cell.angle_beta   90.00
_cell.angle_gamma   90.00
#
_symmetry.space_group_name_H-M   'P 1'
#
loop_
_entity.id
_entity.type
_entity.pdbx_description
1 polymer ?
#
loop_
_entity_poly.entity_id
_entity_poly.type
_entity_poly.pdbx_seq_one_letter_code
_entity_poly.pdbx_strand_id
1 'polypeptide(L)'
;MPEDAQREHSGARARTGQPSGVWWSIDPGEVHVGVAIWDGEQLGTASEMTPRELLGNVWDFQPMLIVIESFSLRSTRWTGAQSKQAVETLKLIGGVEALALMYGGRVVEQQPSVRHIAQRSPWWRELNVPANPHVRSAAAHGLYFLKFSKK
;
A
#
# COMPACT_ATOMS: atom_id res chain seq x y z
N MET A 1 -46.21 -21.07 -4.16
CA MET A 1 -45.52 -19.92 -4.71
C MET A 1 -44.64 -19.36 -3.63
N PRO A 2 -43.33 -19.55 -3.67
CA PRO A 2 -42.48 -18.89 -2.72
C PRO A 2 -42.26 -17.45 -3.18
N GLU A 3 -42.50 -16.53 -2.29
CA GLU A 3 -42.22 -15.11 -2.45
C GLU A 3 -40.73 -14.89 -2.59
N ASP A 4 -40.35 -14.20 -3.65
CA ASP A 4 -39.02 -13.70 -3.87
C ASP A 4 -38.63 -12.69 -2.78
N ALA A 5 -37.82 -13.13 -1.84
CA ALA A 5 -37.16 -12.24 -0.93
C ALA A 5 -36.10 -11.41 -1.70
N GLN A 6 -36.49 -10.25 -2.16
CA GLN A 6 -35.59 -9.21 -2.64
C GLN A 6 -34.66 -8.84 -1.49
N ARG A 7 -33.45 -9.37 -1.54
CA ARG A 7 -32.34 -8.85 -0.73
C ARG A 7 -31.96 -7.48 -1.28
N GLU A 8 -32.51 -6.47 -0.67
CA GLU A 8 -31.99 -5.11 -0.81
C GLU A 8 -30.55 -5.11 -0.27
N HIS A 9 -29.59 -5.17 -1.20
CA HIS A 9 -28.25 -4.75 -0.90
C HIS A 9 -28.29 -3.23 -0.68
N SER A 10 -28.40 -2.82 0.56
CA SER A 10 -28.21 -1.44 0.95
C SER A 10 -26.72 -1.14 0.71
N GLY A 11 -26.41 -0.72 -0.51
CA GLY A 11 -25.13 -0.14 -0.85
C GLY A 11 -25.00 1.18 -0.11
N ALA A 12 -24.38 1.15 1.06
CA ALA A 12 -23.89 2.36 1.68
C ALA A 12 -22.98 3.04 0.65
N ARG A 13 -23.45 4.14 0.05
CA ARG A 13 -22.63 4.99 -0.84
C ARG A 13 -21.46 5.47 -0.02
N ALA A 14 -20.28 4.86 -0.22
CA ALA A 14 -19.04 5.37 0.30
C ALA A 14 -18.92 6.84 -0.12
N ARG A 15 -18.57 7.70 0.82
CA ARG A 15 -18.20 9.09 0.53
C ARG A 15 -17.20 9.06 -0.61
N THR A 16 -17.53 9.71 -1.73
CA THR A 16 -16.75 9.72 -2.95
C THR A 16 -15.28 10.02 -2.64
N GLY A 17 -14.40 9.04 -2.85
CA GLY A 17 -12.96 9.19 -2.82
C GLY A 17 -12.20 8.49 -1.69
N GLN A 18 -12.84 7.94 -0.68
CA GLN A 18 -12.17 7.17 0.38
C GLN A 18 -12.25 5.67 0.12
N PRO A 19 -11.17 4.92 0.39
CA PRO A 19 -11.21 3.47 0.24
C PRO A 19 -12.19 2.87 1.25
N SER A 20 -13.03 1.96 0.77
CA SER A 20 -13.89 1.12 1.60
C SER A 20 -13.33 -0.29 1.63
N GLY A 21 -13.45 -0.97 2.77
CA GLY A 21 -12.93 -2.32 2.95
C GLY A 21 -11.41 -2.36 3.14
N VAL A 22 -10.85 -3.54 2.93
CA VAL A 22 -9.42 -3.80 3.18
C VAL A 22 -8.56 -3.38 1.99
N TRP A 23 -7.51 -2.63 2.26
CA TRP A 23 -6.53 -2.19 1.29
C TRP A 23 -5.14 -2.12 1.92
N TRP A 24 -4.09 -2.03 1.12
CA TRP A 24 -2.71 -2.13 1.58
C TRP A 24 -1.90 -0.90 1.18
N SER A 25 -0.94 -0.51 2.04
CA SER A 25 0.13 0.39 1.68
C SER A 25 1.49 -0.27 1.89
N ILE A 26 2.42 -0.04 0.96
CA ILE A 26 3.65 -0.81 0.84
C ILE A 26 4.85 0.13 0.68
N ASP A 27 5.89 -0.13 1.47
CA ASP A 27 7.25 0.37 1.25
C ASP A 27 8.10 -0.75 0.65
N PRO A 28 8.36 -0.74 -0.66
CA PRO A 28 9.09 -1.81 -1.32
C PRO A 28 10.59 -1.73 -1.04
N GLY A 29 11.20 -2.85 -0.77
CA GLY A 29 12.65 -2.98 -0.60
C GLY A 29 13.18 -4.25 -1.23
N GLU A 30 14.50 -4.34 -1.38
CA GLU A 30 15.16 -5.51 -1.95
C GLU A 30 15.05 -6.74 -1.03
N VAL A 31 15.24 -6.54 0.27
CA VAL A 31 15.27 -7.61 1.29
C VAL A 31 14.08 -7.51 2.24
N HIS A 32 13.74 -6.29 2.62
CA HIS A 32 12.69 -5.98 3.58
C HIS A 32 11.63 -5.11 2.94
N VAL A 33 10.40 -5.54 3.06
CA VAL A 33 9.22 -4.82 2.57
C VAL A 33 8.33 -4.50 3.75
N GLY A 34 8.02 -3.22 3.93
CA GLY A 34 7.00 -2.80 4.89
C GLY A 34 5.62 -2.91 4.28
N VAL A 35 4.68 -3.49 5.01
CA VAL A 35 3.28 -3.61 4.60
C VAL A 35 2.38 -3.14 5.72
N ALA A 36 1.48 -2.24 5.42
CA ALA A 36 0.41 -1.83 6.31
C ALA A 36 -0.94 -2.22 5.69
N ILE A 37 -1.76 -2.89 6.48
CA ILE A 37 -3.09 -3.35 6.07
C ILE A 37 -4.14 -2.48 6.76
N TRP A 38 -5.00 -1.89 5.96
CA TRP A 38 -6.02 -0.95 6.37
C TRP A 38 -7.41 -1.53 6.19
N ASP A 39 -8.31 -1.13 7.05
CA ASP A 39 -9.75 -1.34 6.87
C ASP A 39 -10.44 0.03 6.88
N GLY A 40 -10.87 0.49 5.70
CA GLY A 40 -11.29 1.87 5.52
C GLY A 40 -10.21 2.87 5.94
N GLU A 41 -10.45 3.67 6.96
CA GLU A 41 -9.50 4.65 7.50
C GLU A 41 -8.66 4.13 8.68
N GLN A 42 -8.88 2.90 9.12
CA GLN A 42 -8.22 2.33 10.29
C GLN A 42 -7.06 1.43 9.89
N LEU A 43 -5.92 1.64 10.55
CA LEU A 43 -4.80 0.72 10.45
C LEU A 43 -5.10 -0.56 11.24
N GLY A 44 -5.19 -1.68 10.53
CA GLY A 44 -5.40 -2.99 11.14
C GLY A 44 -4.09 -3.60 11.63
N THR A 45 -3.19 -3.91 10.71
CA THR A 45 -1.87 -4.48 11.00
C THR A 45 -0.78 -3.81 10.18
N ALA A 46 0.44 -3.83 10.69
CA ALA A 46 1.61 -3.40 9.96
C ALA A 46 2.78 -4.32 10.29
N SER A 47 3.46 -4.82 9.27
CA SER A 47 4.52 -5.82 9.42
C SER A 47 5.56 -5.70 8.32
N GLU A 48 6.69 -6.36 8.54
CA GLU A 48 7.73 -6.53 7.55
C GLU A 48 7.66 -7.93 6.96
N MET A 49 7.91 -8.04 5.67
CA MET A 49 7.99 -9.32 4.97
C MET A 49 9.07 -9.28 3.90
N THR A 50 9.42 -10.44 3.37
CA THR A 50 10.31 -10.54 2.20
C THR A 50 9.56 -10.19 0.91
N PRO A 51 10.25 -9.81 -0.18
CA PRO A 51 9.61 -9.60 -1.48
C PRO A 51 8.81 -10.82 -1.95
N ARG A 52 9.31 -12.00 -1.74
CA ARG A 52 8.63 -13.25 -2.12
C ARG A 52 7.33 -13.45 -1.33
N GLU A 53 7.36 -13.23 -0.03
CA GLU A 53 6.18 -13.29 0.83
C GLU A 53 5.15 -12.25 0.41
N LEU A 54 5.59 -11.04 0.07
CA LEU A 54 4.69 -9.99 -0.42
C LEU A 54 3.94 -10.45 -1.67
N LEU A 55 4.65 -10.94 -2.68
CA LEU A 55 4.01 -11.37 -3.94
C LEU A 55 3.03 -12.52 -3.71
N GLY A 56 3.39 -13.49 -2.87
CA GLY A 56 2.48 -14.57 -2.49
C GLY A 56 1.24 -14.07 -1.76
N ASN A 57 1.40 -13.16 -0.82
CA ASN A 57 0.30 -12.58 -0.06
C ASN A 57 -0.61 -11.70 -0.93
N VAL A 58 -0.05 -10.91 -1.85
CA VAL A 58 -0.84 -10.12 -2.82
C VAL A 58 -1.70 -11.04 -3.67
N TRP A 59 -1.14 -12.15 -4.14
CA TRP A 59 -1.90 -13.13 -4.92
C TRP A 59 -2.99 -13.82 -4.11
N ASP A 60 -2.70 -14.21 -2.88
CA ASP A 60 -3.64 -14.93 -2.02
C ASP A 60 -4.78 -14.05 -1.53
N PHE A 61 -4.50 -12.82 -1.12
CA PHE A 61 -5.48 -11.88 -0.55
C PHE A 61 -6.13 -10.96 -1.58
N GLN A 62 -5.48 -10.69 -2.69
CA GLN A 62 -5.97 -9.87 -3.81
C GLN A 62 -6.54 -8.52 -3.36
N PRO A 63 -5.77 -7.66 -2.66
CA PRO A 63 -6.27 -6.35 -2.24
C PRO A 63 -6.64 -5.51 -3.46
N MET A 64 -7.84 -4.96 -3.48
CA MET A 64 -8.37 -4.19 -4.62
C MET A 64 -7.72 -2.82 -4.77
N LEU A 65 -7.09 -2.32 -3.71
CA LEU A 65 -6.30 -1.10 -3.73
C LEU A 65 -4.96 -1.36 -3.02
N ILE A 66 -3.89 -1.02 -3.71
CA ILE A 66 -2.53 -1.01 -3.17
C ILE A 66 -1.95 0.38 -3.39
N VAL A 67 -1.49 1.02 -2.32
CA VAL A 67 -0.69 2.24 -2.37
C VAL A 67 0.76 1.86 -2.16
N ILE A 68 1.65 2.19 -3.07
CA ILE A 68 3.05 1.77 -3.03
C ILE A 68 3.99 2.96 -3.22
N GLU A 69 5.09 2.97 -2.46
CA GLU A 69 6.15 3.96 -2.69
C GLU A 69 6.76 3.73 -4.07
N SER A 70 6.82 4.79 -4.87
CA SER A 70 7.49 4.76 -6.17
C SER A 70 9.01 4.80 -6.00
N PHE A 71 9.70 4.20 -6.94
CA PHE A 71 11.14 4.23 -7.00
C PHE A 71 11.61 4.84 -8.31
N SER A 72 12.57 5.76 -8.26
CA SER A 72 13.11 6.44 -9.44
C SER A 72 14.60 6.24 -9.55
N LEU A 73 15.08 5.79 -10.71
CA LEU A 73 16.49 5.67 -11.07
C LEU A 73 17.11 7.03 -11.46
N ARG A 74 16.98 8.04 -10.61
CA ARG A 74 17.44 9.40 -10.94
C ARG A 74 18.94 9.66 -10.67
N SER A 75 19.62 8.76 -9.98
CA SER A 75 21.03 8.97 -9.63
C SER A 75 21.96 8.29 -10.63
N THR A 76 22.82 9.08 -11.29
CA THR A 76 23.93 8.58 -12.13
C THR A 76 25.16 8.17 -11.30
N ARG A 77 25.14 8.37 -9.98
CA ARG A 77 26.27 8.16 -9.06
C ARG A 77 26.17 6.87 -8.23
N TRP A 78 25.29 5.97 -8.59
CA TRP A 78 25.12 4.74 -7.83
C TRP A 78 26.30 3.77 -8.03
N THR A 79 26.70 3.15 -6.93
CA THR A 79 27.59 1.99 -6.96
C THR A 79 26.90 0.80 -7.62
N GLY A 80 27.66 -0.23 -8.04
CA GLY A 80 27.07 -1.45 -8.58
C GLY A 80 26.07 -2.12 -7.65
N ALA A 81 26.34 -2.11 -6.32
CA ALA A 81 25.43 -2.64 -5.31
C ALA A 81 24.11 -1.85 -5.23
N GLN A 82 24.18 -0.52 -5.23
CA GLN A 82 22.99 0.37 -5.22
C GLN A 82 22.15 0.20 -6.50
N SER A 83 22.81 0.03 -7.65
CA SER A 83 22.11 -0.22 -8.92
C SER A 83 21.38 -1.56 -8.90
N LYS A 84 21.97 -2.61 -8.31
CA LYS A 84 21.32 -3.91 -8.13
C LYS A 84 20.09 -3.80 -7.23
N GLN A 85 20.20 -3.14 -6.08
CA GLN A 85 19.09 -2.91 -5.15
C GLN A 85 17.95 -2.15 -5.83
N ALA A 86 18.25 -1.14 -6.60
CA ALA A 86 17.28 -0.36 -7.35
C ALA A 86 16.54 -1.22 -8.38
N VAL A 87 17.24 -2.06 -9.11
CA VAL A 87 16.64 -2.97 -10.10
C VAL A 87 15.72 -3.98 -9.42
N GLU A 88 16.14 -4.59 -8.31
CA GLU A 88 15.32 -5.54 -7.57
C GLU A 88 14.05 -4.88 -6.99
N THR A 89 14.16 -3.65 -6.50
CA THR A 89 12.99 -2.89 -6.03
C THR A 89 12.02 -2.57 -7.17
N LEU A 90 12.52 -2.17 -8.33
CA LEU A 90 11.68 -1.94 -9.52
C LEU A 90 10.99 -3.20 -10.01
N LYS A 91 11.67 -4.33 -10.01
CA LYS A 91 11.08 -5.63 -10.34
C LYS A 91 9.95 -5.98 -9.39
N LEU A 92 10.12 -5.72 -8.09
CA LEU A 92 9.09 -5.96 -7.10
C LEU A 92 7.86 -5.11 -7.34
N ILE A 93 8.04 -3.81 -7.57
CA ILE A 93 6.94 -2.89 -7.90
C ILE A 93 6.20 -3.37 -9.15
N GLY A 94 6.93 -3.68 -10.21
CA GLY A 94 6.35 -4.23 -11.43
C GLY A 94 5.62 -5.56 -11.23
N GLY A 95 6.12 -6.41 -10.35
CA GLY A 95 5.46 -7.66 -9.96
C GLY A 95 4.13 -7.43 -9.24
N VAL A 96 4.09 -6.50 -8.30
CA VAL A 96 2.86 -6.12 -7.59
C VAL A 96 1.83 -5.53 -8.56
N GLU A 97 2.25 -4.64 -9.45
CA GLU A 97 1.38 -4.04 -10.47
C GLU A 97 0.81 -5.10 -11.43
N ALA A 98 1.65 -6.03 -11.88
CA ALA A 98 1.21 -7.11 -12.77
C ALA A 98 0.19 -8.03 -12.09
N LEU A 99 0.44 -8.43 -10.83
CA LEU A 99 -0.51 -9.24 -10.06
C LEU A 99 -1.84 -8.50 -9.87
N ALA A 100 -1.79 -7.24 -9.47
CA ALA A 100 -3.00 -6.43 -9.28
C ALA A 100 -3.80 -6.32 -10.59
N LEU A 101 -3.13 -6.11 -11.72
CA LEU A 101 -3.78 -6.09 -13.04
C LEU A 101 -4.48 -7.40 -13.35
N MET A 102 -3.87 -8.55 -13.00
CA MET A 102 -4.44 -9.87 -13.27
C MET A 102 -5.75 -10.12 -12.53
N TYR A 103 -5.90 -9.65 -11.30
CA TYR A 103 -7.14 -9.84 -10.54
C TYR A 103 -8.07 -8.61 -10.54
N GLY A 104 -7.73 -7.57 -11.29
CA GLY A 104 -8.56 -6.37 -11.42
C GLY A 104 -8.41 -5.35 -10.29
N GLY A 105 -7.31 -5.41 -9.54
CA GLY A 105 -6.95 -4.44 -8.51
C GLY A 105 -6.35 -3.15 -9.09
N ARG A 106 -6.21 -2.15 -8.24
CA ARG A 106 -5.62 -0.84 -8.57
C ARG A 106 -4.35 -0.61 -7.73
N VAL A 107 -3.30 -0.15 -8.39
CA VAL A 107 -2.07 0.30 -7.72
C VAL A 107 -1.92 1.80 -7.89
N VAL A 108 -1.65 2.50 -6.78
CA VAL A 108 -1.37 3.93 -6.74
C VAL A 108 0.06 4.11 -6.26
N GLU A 109 0.90 4.70 -7.08
CA GLU A 109 2.27 5.03 -6.72
C GLU A 109 2.35 6.41 -6.05
N GLN A 110 3.16 6.51 -5.00
CA GLN A 110 3.44 7.75 -4.29
C GLN A 110 4.93 8.03 -4.21
N GLN A 111 5.31 9.30 -4.30
CA GLN A 111 6.71 9.72 -4.15
C GLN A 111 7.22 9.46 -2.71
N PRO A 112 8.51 9.12 -2.52
CA PRO A 112 9.07 8.87 -1.19
C PRO A 112 8.92 10.05 -0.21
N SER A 113 8.93 11.27 -0.72
CA SER A 113 8.82 12.49 0.09
C SER A 113 7.52 12.62 0.88
N VAL A 114 6.43 11.99 0.42
CA VAL A 114 5.12 12.12 1.08
C VAL A 114 5.07 11.50 2.48
N ARG A 115 5.95 10.52 2.76
CA ARG A 115 6.02 9.91 4.10
C ARG A 115 6.36 10.92 5.20
N HIS A 116 7.22 11.90 4.91
CA HIS A 116 7.58 12.93 5.88
C HIS A 116 6.40 13.86 6.20
N ILE A 117 5.55 14.14 5.22
CA ILE A 117 4.33 14.93 5.41
C ILE A 117 3.38 14.17 6.35
N ALA A 118 3.15 12.89 6.09
CA ALA A 118 2.29 12.06 6.92
C ALA A 118 2.82 11.93 8.35
N GLN A 119 4.10 11.66 8.52
CA GLN A 119 4.74 11.48 9.84
C GLN A 119 4.77 12.74 10.69
N ARG A 120 4.67 13.92 10.09
CA ARG A 120 4.57 15.21 10.82
C ARG A 120 3.13 15.59 11.13
N SER A 121 2.16 14.91 10.57
CA SER A 121 0.74 15.20 10.79
C SER A 121 0.27 14.79 12.19
N PRO A 122 -0.77 15.44 12.74
CA PRO A 122 -1.33 15.05 14.03
C PRO A 122 -1.89 13.62 14.03
N TRP A 123 -2.39 13.12 12.91
CA TRP A 123 -2.94 11.75 12.78
C TRP A 123 -1.89 10.66 12.92
N TRP A 124 -0.61 10.96 12.65
CA TRP A 124 0.47 9.99 12.80
C TRP A 124 0.59 9.45 14.22
N ARG A 125 0.44 10.31 15.21
CA ARG A 125 0.56 9.94 16.63
C ARG A 125 -0.55 9.02 17.11
N GLU A 126 -1.69 9.05 16.44
CA GLU A 126 -2.85 8.19 16.72
C GLU A 126 -2.67 6.78 16.17
N LEU A 127 -1.78 6.61 15.18
CA LEU A 127 -1.42 5.32 14.64
C LEU A 127 -0.39 4.64 15.55
N ASN A 128 -0.72 3.54 16.14
CA ASN A 128 0.21 2.76 16.95
C ASN A 128 1.13 1.91 16.07
N VAL A 129 2.06 2.55 15.34
CA VAL A 129 2.93 1.91 14.35
C VAL A 129 4.19 1.36 15.04
N PRO A 130 4.59 0.10 14.76
CA PRO A 130 5.87 -0.44 15.24
C PRO A 130 7.08 0.40 14.80
N ALA A 131 8.17 0.34 15.56
CA ALA A 131 9.37 1.16 15.36
C ALA A 131 10.20 0.78 14.10
N ASN A 132 9.86 -0.27 13.37
CA ASN A 132 10.57 -0.71 12.17
C ASN A 132 10.48 0.35 11.06
N PRO A 133 11.61 0.78 10.44
CA PRO A 133 11.61 1.84 9.43
C PRO A 133 10.76 1.54 8.20
N HIS A 134 10.76 0.32 7.69
CA HIS A 134 9.97 -0.07 6.52
C HIS A 134 8.47 -0.08 6.84
N VAL A 135 8.10 -0.59 7.99
CA VAL A 135 6.72 -0.61 8.48
C VAL A 135 6.21 0.81 8.69
N ARG A 136 7.03 1.69 9.28
CA ARG A 136 6.69 3.10 9.46
C ARG A 136 6.50 3.82 8.13
N SER A 137 7.35 3.55 7.15
CA SER A 137 7.22 4.12 5.80
C SER A 137 5.93 3.65 5.13
N ALA A 138 5.64 2.36 5.16
CA ALA A 138 4.40 1.81 4.60
C ALA A 138 3.15 2.44 5.23
N ALA A 139 3.10 2.54 6.56
CA ALA A 139 1.98 3.19 7.26
C ALA A 139 1.87 4.69 6.90
N ALA A 140 3.00 5.39 6.75
CA ALA A 140 3.02 6.80 6.35
C ALA A 140 2.43 7.01 4.95
N HIS A 141 2.74 6.14 4.00
CA HIS A 141 2.14 6.17 2.65
C HIS A 141 0.63 5.96 2.68
N GLY A 142 0.16 5.02 3.49
CA GLY A 142 -1.28 4.81 3.69
C GLY A 142 -1.96 6.01 4.32
N LEU A 143 -1.40 6.57 5.36
CA LEU A 143 -1.93 7.78 6.01
C LEU A 143 -1.96 8.97 5.06
N TYR A 144 -0.90 9.17 4.28
CA TYR A 144 -0.87 10.24 3.27
C TYR A 144 -2.00 10.07 2.25
N PHE A 145 -2.20 8.85 1.78
CA PHE A 145 -3.29 8.55 0.85
C PHE A 145 -4.66 8.92 1.43
N LEU A 146 -4.90 8.58 2.69
CA LEU A 146 -6.18 8.87 3.37
C LEU A 146 -6.43 10.37 3.58
N LYS A 147 -5.41 11.11 3.97
CA LYS A 147 -5.59 12.48 4.49
C LYS A 147 -5.21 13.57 3.51
N PHE A 148 -4.31 13.30 2.58
CA PHE A 148 -3.71 14.32 1.71
C PHE A 148 -3.90 14.09 0.22
N SER A 149 -4.18 12.86 -0.22
CA SER A 149 -4.46 12.62 -1.64
C SER A 149 -5.73 13.36 -2.05
N LYS A 150 -5.61 14.18 -3.08
CA LYS A 150 -6.77 14.88 -3.65
C LYS A 150 -7.76 13.84 -4.19
N LYS A 151 -8.99 14.06 -3.84
CA LYS A 151 -10.13 13.30 -4.33
C LYS A 151 -10.43 13.63 -5.78
#